data_117391cb06d83c77a74c324422abcb61
#
_entry.id   117391cb06d83c77a74c324422abcb61
#
_cell.length_a   1.000
_cell.length_b   1.000
_cell.length_c   1.000
_cell.angle_alpha   90.00
_cell.angle_beta   90.00
_cell.angle_gamma   90.00
#
_symmetry.space_group_name_H-M   'P 1'
#
loop_
_entity.id
_entity.type
_entity.pdbx_description
1 polymer ?
#
loop_
_entity_poly.entity_id
_entity_poly.type
_entity_poly.pdbx_seq_one_letter_code
_entity_poly.pdbx_strand_id
1 'polypeptide(L)'
;SDVYKRQGYENRFYFNYGSDLSNMTTNHYWPQAHAMDVMVDAYMRTGSKQYLNIYPLWWEGAPKFNFAGREEDPWWNVFVDDMEWIALAQIRMFESTKNTKYLKKARQTYDDWVWSTWGPEDEAPWFGGITWKTDVAKSKNACSNGPAALIATRLYNFYDAMGKKAGKPKQAYLNEAIKIYTWEKNNLFDRQTGAVYDNMNGEGKITKWVFSYNSGTFLGAAHELYKITGD
;
A
#
# COMPACT_ATOMS: atom_id res chain seq x y z
N SER A 1 -4.00 27.09 -12.18
CA SER A 1 -3.75 25.65 -12.41
C SER A 1 -4.01 24.81 -11.17
N ASP A 2 -3.60 25.26 -9.96
CA ASP A 2 -3.83 24.50 -8.72
C ASP A 2 -5.31 24.48 -8.28
N VAL A 3 -6.05 25.52 -8.61
CA VAL A 3 -7.50 25.60 -8.33
C VAL A 3 -8.27 24.55 -9.12
N TYR A 4 -7.93 24.34 -10.39
CA TYR A 4 -8.60 23.34 -11.23
C TYR A 4 -8.25 21.91 -10.81
N LYS A 5 -7.02 21.65 -10.38
CA LYS A 5 -6.61 20.35 -9.85
C LYS A 5 -7.32 20.04 -8.53
N ARG A 6 -7.42 21.05 -7.66
CA ARG A 6 -8.14 20.95 -6.39
C ARG A 6 -9.63 20.69 -6.59
N GLN A 7 -10.26 21.40 -7.53
CA GLN A 7 -11.68 21.25 -7.82
C GLN A 7 -12.01 19.88 -8.45
N GLY A 8 -11.13 19.35 -9.29
CA GLY A 8 -11.23 17.97 -9.80
C GLY A 8 -11.11 16.93 -8.70
N TYR A 9 -10.25 17.16 -7.74
CA TYR A 9 -10.12 16.33 -6.54
C TYR A 9 -11.37 16.41 -5.67
N GLU A 10 -11.83 17.62 -5.35
CA GLU A 10 -13.03 17.87 -4.54
C GLU A 10 -14.27 17.25 -5.15
N ASN A 11 -14.40 17.27 -6.47
CA ASN A 11 -15.57 16.72 -7.17
C ASN A 11 -15.54 15.21 -7.37
N ARG A 12 -14.36 14.57 -7.29
CA ARG A 12 -14.20 13.16 -7.65
C ARG A 12 -13.68 12.27 -6.52
N PHE A 13 -12.82 12.78 -5.68
CA PHE A 13 -12.16 12.04 -4.60
C PHE A 13 -12.32 12.71 -3.24
N TYR A 14 -12.52 13.98 -3.25
CA TYR A 14 -12.82 14.76 -2.06
C TYR A 14 -14.33 14.76 -1.84
N PHE A 15 -14.66 14.41 -1.18
CA PHE A 15 -15.38 14.00 -0.06
C PHE A 15 -16.17 15.15 0.48
N ASN A 16 -17.27 15.26 -0.03
CA ASN A 16 -18.36 15.84 0.69
C ASN A 16 -18.83 14.81 1.72
N TYR A 17 -17.93 14.44 2.62
CA TYR A 17 -18.17 13.38 3.58
C TYR A 17 -19.27 13.70 4.61
N GLY A 18 -20.17 14.42 4.37
CA GLY A 18 -21.37 14.67 5.15
C GLY A 18 -22.58 14.85 4.24
N SER A 19 -22.36 14.81 2.92
CA SER A 19 -23.41 14.97 1.93
C SER A 19 -23.66 13.68 1.17
N ASP A 20 -24.57 13.75 0.22
CA ASP A 20 -24.99 12.65 -0.61
C ASP A 20 -23.81 11.98 -1.34
N LEU A 21 -23.52 10.73 -0.98
CA LEU A 21 -22.53 9.87 -1.63
C LEU A 21 -23.12 9.09 -2.81
N SER A 22 -24.37 9.34 -3.22
CA SER A 22 -25.09 8.59 -4.25
C SER A 22 -24.41 8.63 -5.63
N ASN A 23 -23.58 9.66 -5.88
CA ASN A 23 -22.82 9.81 -7.11
C ASN A 23 -21.45 9.11 -7.09
N MET A 24 -21.07 8.51 -5.96
CA MET A 24 -19.80 7.79 -5.81
C MET A 24 -20.08 6.30 -5.84
N THR A 25 -19.40 5.60 -6.73
CA THR A 25 -19.46 4.14 -6.75
C THR A 25 -18.61 3.55 -5.63
N THR A 26 -19.01 2.40 -5.08
CA THR A 26 -18.27 1.68 -4.04
C THR A 26 -16.89 1.21 -4.50
N ASN A 27 -16.58 1.28 -5.79
CA ASN A 27 -15.33 0.83 -6.40
C ASN A 27 -14.19 1.86 -6.33
N HIS A 28 -14.28 2.91 -5.53
CA HIS A 28 -13.27 3.96 -5.48
C HIS A 28 -12.31 3.86 -4.28
N TYR A 29 -12.13 2.67 -3.70
CA TYR A 29 -11.31 2.52 -2.49
C TYR A 29 -9.82 2.80 -2.72
N TRP A 30 -9.16 2.08 -3.62
CA TRP A 30 -7.74 2.33 -3.92
C TRP A 30 -7.44 3.74 -4.49
N PRO A 31 -8.31 4.36 -5.34
CA PRO A 31 -8.09 5.73 -5.77
C PRO A 31 -8.09 6.75 -4.63
N GLN A 32 -8.77 6.45 -3.51
CA GLN A 32 -8.72 7.29 -2.32
C GLN A 32 -7.31 7.36 -1.72
N ALA A 33 -6.54 6.28 -1.77
CA ALA A 33 -5.15 6.26 -1.32
C ALA A 33 -4.29 7.19 -2.18
N HIS A 34 -4.35 7.05 -3.49
CA HIS A 34 -3.56 7.89 -4.41
C HIS A 34 -3.97 9.36 -4.36
N ALA A 35 -5.25 9.64 -4.19
CA ALA A 35 -5.73 10.99 -3.98
C ALA A 35 -5.16 11.59 -2.68
N MET A 36 -5.10 10.81 -1.60
CA MET A 36 -4.50 11.24 -0.34
C MET A 36 -3.00 11.46 -0.46
N ASP A 37 -2.28 10.63 -1.21
CA ASP A 37 -0.86 10.81 -1.51
C ASP A 37 -0.58 12.18 -2.16
N VAL A 38 -1.40 12.57 -3.12
CA VAL A 38 -1.30 13.90 -3.75
C VAL A 38 -1.49 15.04 -2.73
N MET A 39 -2.41 14.86 -1.77
CA MET A 39 -2.61 15.86 -0.70
C MET A 39 -1.43 15.92 0.26
N VAL A 40 -0.84 14.77 0.59
CA VAL A 40 0.40 14.73 1.40
C VAL A 40 1.55 15.42 0.67
N ASP A 41 1.74 15.14 -0.63
CA ASP A 41 2.75 15.82 -1.45
C ASP A 41 2.54 17.34 -1.49
N ALA A 42 1.31 17.77 -1.67
CA ALA A 42 0.96 19.19 -1.69
C ALA A 42 1.28 19.85 -0.33
N TYR A 43 0.96 19.19 0.78
CA TYR A 43 1.32 19.68 2.11
C TYR A 43 2.83 19.72 2.32
N MET A 44 3.54 18.66 2.04
CA MET A 44 4.99 18.58 2.26
C MET A 44 5.76 19.61 1.42
N ARG A 45 5.28 19.89 0.21
CA ARG A 45 5.87 20.90 -0.68
C ARG A 45 5.58 22.34 -0.28
N THR A 46 4.39 22.61 0.22
CA THR A 46 3.90 23.99 0.40
C THR A 46 3.83 24.44 1.87
N GLY A 47 3.76 23.51 2.82
CA GLY A 47 3.48 23.77 4.23
C GLY A 47 2.04 24.26 4.50
N SER A 48 1.16 24.30 3.50
CA SER A 48 -0.17 24.87 3.63
C SER A 48 -1.10 23.96 4.44
N LYS A 49 -1.59 24.49 5.57
CA LYS A 49 -2.49 23.77 6.49
C LYS A 49 -3.82 23.37 5.85
N GLN A 50 -4.21 23.99 4.73
CA GLN A 50 -5.43 23.60 4.02
C GLN A 50 -5.43 22.12 3.63
N TYR A 51 -4.27 21.57 3.28
CA TYR A 51 -4.14 20.15 2.94
C TYR A 51 -4.23 19.24 4.17
N LEU A 52 -3.74 19.69 5.34
CA LEU A 52 -3.89 18.94 6.59
C LEU A 52 -5.35 18.81 7.04
N ASN A 53 -6.19 19.82 6.74
CA ASN A 53 -7.62 19.78 7.10
C ASN A 53 -8.38 18.65 6.37
N ILE A 54 -7.81 18.10 5.30
CA ILE A 54 -8.37 16.98 4.55
C ILE A 54 -8.13 15.65 5.26
N TYR A 55 -7.06 15.52 6.03
CA TYR A 55 -6.67 14.25 6.66
C TYR A 55 -7.75 13.63 7.55
N PRO A 56 -8.37 14.37 8.49
CA PRO A 56 -9.47 13.81 9.28
C PRO A 56 -10.67 13.42 8.42
N LEU A 57 -11.01 14.22 7.41
CA LEU A 57 -12.12 13.93 6.51
C LEU A 57 -11.88 12.66 5.71
N TRP A 58 -10.67 12.51 5.17
CA TRP A 58 -10.28 11.29 4.47
C TRP A 58 -10.30 10.07 5.40
N TRP A 59 -9.82 10.22 6.63
CA TRP A 59 -9.84 9.13 7.61
C TRP A 59 -11.24 8.62 7.90
N GLU A 60 -12.21 9.51 8.04
CA GLU A 60 -13.61 9.14 8.32
C GLU A 60 -14.34 8.65 7.05
N GLY A 61 -13.87 9.08 5.90
CA GLY A 61 -14.57 8.87 4.63
C GLY A 61 -14.06 7.70 3.79
N ALA A 62 -12.74 7.50 3.69
CA ALA A 62 -12.18 6.49 2.79
C ALA A 62 -12.76 5.07 3.00
N PRO A 63 -12.99 4.60 4.24
CA PRO A 63 -13.64 3.30 4.45
C PRO A 63 -15.05 3.19 3.89
N LYS A 64 -15.78 4.31 3.73
CA LYS A 64 -17.14 4.31 3.16
C LYS A 64 -17.16 3.98 1.67
N PHE A 65 -16.02 4.11 0.99
CA PHE A 65 -15.84 3.72 -0.41
C PHE A 65 -15.26 2.32 -0.57
N ASN A 66 -15.12 1.59 0.53
CA ASN A 66 -14.64 0.22 0.54
C ASN A 66 -15.82 -0.75 0.47
N PHE A 67 -16.13 -1.24 -0.74
CA PHE A 67 -17.24 -2.16 -0.97
C PHE A 67 -17.11 -3.50 -0.23
N ALA A 68 -15.87 -3.87 0.18
CA ALA A 68 -15.57 -5.12 0.87
C ALA A 68 -15.28 -4.91 2.36
N GLY A 69 -15.41 -3.67 2.86
CA GLY A 69 -15.17 -3.35 4.27
C GLY A 69 -16.01 -4.22 5.21
N ARG A 70 -15.42 -4.65 6.32
CA ARG A 70 -16.07 -5.46 7.35
C ARG A 70 -16.49 -4.57 8.52
N GLU A 71 -17.52 -5.00 9.27
CA GLU A 71 -17.97 -4.27 10.45
C GLU A 71 -16.83 -4.12 11.47
N GLU A 72 -16.09 -5.20 11.71
CA GLU A 72 -14.95 -5.24 12.62
C GLU A 72 -13.71 -4.51 12.13
N ASP A 73 -13.53 -4.41 10.81
CA ASP A 73 -12.46 -3.63 10.18
C ASP A 73 -12.92 -3.04 8.83
N PRO A 74 -13.43 -1.81 8.83
CA PRO A 74 -13.90 -1.17 7.60
C PRO A 74 -12.78 -0.82 6.61
N TRP A 75 -11.51 -0.96 7.01
CA TRP A 75 -10.34 -0.80 6.15
C TRP A 75 -9.91 -2.10 5.46
N TRP A 76 -10.46 -3.25 5.86
CA TRP A 76 -10.18 -4.52 5.21
C TRP A 76 -10.78 -4.56 3.80
N ASN A 77 -10.03 -5.15 2.85
CA ASN A 77 -10.52 -5.41 1.50
C ASN A 77 -10.11 -6.81 1.05
N VAL A 78 -10.87 -7.41 0.14
CA VAL A 78 -10.53 -8.69 -0.46
C VAL A 78 -9.31 -8.60 -1.36
N PHE A 79 -9.06 -7.45 -1.97
CA PHE A 79 -7.85 -7.15 -2.74
C PHE A 79 -6.74 -6.66 -1.80
N VAL A 80 -5.63 -7.36 -1.81
CA VAL A 80 -4.51 -7.08 -0.90
C VAL A 80 -3.83 -5.78 -1.28
N ASP A 81 -3.62 -5.51 -2.56
CA ASP A 81 -3.07 -4.27 -3.08
C ASP A 81 -3.91 -3.03 -2.71
N ASP A 82 -5.24 -3.14 -2.69
CA ASP A 82 -6.12 -2.06 -2.24
C ASP A 82 -5.82 -1.66 -0.79
N MET A 83 -5.63 -2.66 0.10
CA MET A 83 -5.25 -2.40 1.50
C MET A 83 -3.85 -1.80 1.61
N GLU A 84 -2.93 -2.22 0.75
CA GLU A 84 -1.55 -1.73 0.74
C GLU A 84 -1.45 -0.27 0.29
N TRP A 85 -2.21 0.13 -0.74
CA TRP A 85 -2.25 1.53 -1.16
C TRP A 85 -2.75 2.44 -0.04
N ILE A 86 -3.78 2.02 0.68
CA ILE A 86 -4.28 2.73 1.86
C ILE A 86 -3.22 2.78 2.96
N ALA A 87 -2.56 1.67 3.27
CA ALA A 87 -1.52 1.62 4.29
C ALA A 87 -0.33 2.54 3.95
N LEU A 88 0.09 2.58 2.69
CA LEU A 88 1.12 3.51 2.22
C LEU A 88 0.71 4.97 2.41
N ALA A 89 -0.51 5.34 2.04
CA ALA A 89 -1.04 6.69 2.28
C ALA A 89 -1.07 7.02 3.78
N GLN A 90 -1.51 6.09 4.63
CA GLN A 90 -1.51 6.26 6.08
C GLN A 90 -0.10 6.46 6.66
N ILE A 91 0.91 5.72 6.18
CA ILE A 91 2.30 5.93 6.59
C ILE A 91 2.77 7.34 6.21
N ARG A 92 2.47 7.82 5.02
CA ARG A 92 2.80 9.17 4.58
C ARG A 92 2.07 10.26 5.39
N MET A 93 0.82 10.01 5.76
CA MET A 93 0.10 10.89 6.70
C MET A 93 0.80 10.95 8.06
N PHE A 94 1.34 9.82 8.55
CA PHE A 94 2.18 9.81 9.75
C PHE A 94 3.48 10.60 9.53
N GLU A 95 4.18 10.40 8.43
CA GLU A 95 5.43 11.11 8.13
C GLU A 95 5.25 12.63 8.16
N SER A 96 4.13 13.12 7.64
CA SER A 96 3.84 14.55 7.55
C SER A 96 3.29 15.17 8.84
N THR A 97 2.66 14.38 9.73
CA THR A 97 1.98 14.90 10.94
C THR A 97 2.54 14.38 12.25
N LYS A 98 3.31 13.30 12.23
CA LYS A 98 3.73 12.50 13.39
C LYS A 98 2.58 11.93 14.23
N ASN A 99 1.34 11.94 13.69
CA ASN A 99 0.20 11.34 14.37
C ASN A 99 0.24 9.80 14.24
N THR A 100 0.59 9.15 15.33
CA THR A 100 0.81 7.70 15.38
C THR A 100 -0.43 6.85 15.09
N LYS A 101 -1.65 7.42 15.10
CA LYS A 101 -2.85 6.66 14.72
C LYS A 101 -2.76 6.11 13.30
N TYR A 102 -2.22 6.90 12.38
CA TYR A 102 -2.06 6.50 10.97
C TYR A 102 -1.06 5.35 10.82
N LEU A 103 0.12 5.49 11.44
CA LEU A 103 1.13 4.44 11.42
C LEU A 103 0.66 3.13 12.07
N LYS A 104 -0.07 3.23 13.19
CA LYS A 104 -0.61 2.06 13.89
C LYS A 104 -1.62 1.29 13.04
N LYS A 105 -2.49 2.01 12.29
CA LYS A 105 -3.45 1.34 11.40
C LYS A 105 -2.74 0.71 10.21
N ALA A 106 -1.80 1.40 9.57
CA ALA A 106 -1.01 0.83 8.49
C ALA A 106 -0.27 -0.44 8.92
N ARG A 107 0.34 -0.43 10.12
CA ARG A 107 0.97 -1.61 10.71
C ARG A 107 -0.03 -2.75 10.92
N GLN A 108 -1.19 -2.46 11.52
CA GLN A 108 -2.22 -3.47 11.74
C GLN A 108 -2.65 -4.10 10.41
N THR A 109 -2.93 -3.28 9.40
CA THR A 109 -3.29 -3.77 8.06
C THR A 109 -2.20 -4.68 7.49
N TYR A 110 -0.94 -4.28 7.61
CA TYR A 110 0.18 -5.09 7.14
C TYR A 110 0.31 -6.40 7.89
N ASP A 111 0.32 -6.36 9.24
CA ASP A 111 0.55 -7.54 10.07
C ASP A 111 -0.60 -8.55 9.96
N ASP A 112 -1.84 -8.08 10.01
CA ASP A 112 -3.02 -8.94 10.11
C ASP A 112 -3.50 -9.44 8.73
N TRP A 113 -3.34 -8.63 7.66
CA TRP A 113 -4.00 -8.87 6.39
C TRP A 113 -3.04 -9.02 5.18
N VAL A 114 -1.94 -8.28 5.14
CA VAL A 114 -0.99 -8.37 4.02
C VAL A 114 -0.03 -9.53 4.22
N TRP A 115 0.75 -9.49 5.31
CA TRP A 115 1.74 -10.52 5.59
C TRP A 115 1.14 -11.91 5.78
N SER A 116 -0.08 -12.01 6.32
CA SER A 116 -0.79 -13.28 6.45
C SER A 116 -1.09 -13.98 5.12
N THR A 117 -0.94 -13.28 4.00
CA THR A 117 -1.13 -13.84 2.64
C THR A 117 0.17 -14.28 1.97
N TRP A 118 1.31 -14.18 2.65
CA TRP A 118 2.55 -14.76 2.17
C TRP A 118 2.37 -16.28 1.96
N GLY A 119 2.68 -16.74 0.76
CA GLY A 119 2.50 -18.15 0.41
C GLY A 119 3.53 -19.07 1.06
N PRO A 120 3.25 -20.38 1.13
CA PRO A 120 4.23 -21.38 1.56
C PRO A 120 5.51 -21.33 0.69
N GLU A 121 6.68 -21.41 1.32
CA GLU A 121 7.96 -21.29 0.64
C GLU A 121 8.40 -22.60 -0.03
N ASP A 122 7.75 -23.70 0.28
CA ASP A 122 7.95 -25.03 -0.26
C ASP A 122 6.89 -25.46 -1.27
N GLU A 123 5.90 -24.62 -1.55
CA GLU A 123 4.83 -24.91 -2.51
C GLU A 123 5.14 -24.35 -3.90
N ALA A 124 5.33 -25.27 -4.85
CA ALA A 124 5.45 -24.93 -6.27
C ALA A 124 4.11 -24.46 -6.85
N PRO A 125 4.12 -23.59 -7.86
CA PRO A 125 5.27 -22.98 -8.55
C PRO A 125 5.73 -21.65 -7.93
N TRP A 126 5.07 -21.17 -6.85
CA TRP A 126 5.27 -19.81 -6.35
C TRP A 126 6.43 -19.67 -5.39
N PHE A 127 6.64 -20.65 -4.51
CA PHE A 127 7.68 -20.61 -3.46
C PHE A 127 7.67 -19.29 -2.66
N GLY A 128 6.48 -18.89 -2.15
CA GLY A 128 6.26 -17.64 -1.46
C GLY A 128 5.39 -16.63 -2.23
N GLY A 129 5.63 -15.34 -2.02
CA GLY A 129 4.91 -14.23 -2.64
C GLY A 129 3.60 -13.85 -1.93
N ILE A 130 3.33 -12.55 -1.89
CA ILE A 130 2.05 -11.99 -1.41
C ILE A 130 0.98 -12.23 -2.47
N THR A 131 -0.21 -12.65 -2.05
CA THR A 131 -1.32 -12.89 -2.99
C THR A 131 -2.01 -11.58 -3.40
N TRP A 132 -2.62 -11.56 -4.57
CA TRP A 132 -3.42 -10.43 -5.02
C TRP A 132 -4.76 -10.32 -4.29
N LYS A 133 -5.40 -11.46 -3.99
CA LYS A 133 -6.69 -11.52 -3.30
C LYS A 133 -6.63 -12.51 -2.15
N THR A 134 -7.29 -12.17 -1.05
CA THR A 134 -7.33 -13.02 0.14
C THR A 134 -8.06 -14.35 -0.06
N ASP A 135 -8.97 -14.42 -1.02
CA ASP A 135 -9.75 -15.61 -1.39
C ASP A 135 -9.18 -16.39 -2.58
N VAL A 136 -8.10 -15.90 -3.19
CA VAL A 136 -7.43 -16.52 -4.35
C VAL A 136 -5.93 -16.63 -4.10
N ALA A 137 -5.50 -17.63 -3.35
CA ALA A 137 -4.10 -17.83 -2.98
C ALA A 137 -3.14 -18.03 -4.17
N LYS A 138 -3.67 -18.27 -5.37
CA LYS A 138 -2.91 -18.71 -6.55
C LYS A 138 -2.58 -17.60 -7.56
N SER A 139 -2.69 -16.33 -7.21
CA SER A 139 -2.22 -15.24 -8.05
C SER A 139 -1.28 -14.37 -7.24
N LYS A 140 -0.03 -14.27 -7.67
CA LYS A 140 1.02 -13.47 -7.04
C LYS A 140 1.36 -12.31 -7.95
N ASN A 141 0.88 -11.12 -7.60
CA ASN A 141 0.98 -9.94 -8.46
C ASN A 141 2.07 -8.98 -7.97
N ALA A 142 2.71 -8.28 -8.89
CA ALA A 142 3.68 -7.23 -8.58
C ALA A 142 3.03 -6.09 -7.78
N CYS A 143 1.76 -5.75 -8.08
CA CYS A 143 0.99 -4.73 -7.36
C CYS A 143 0.74 -5.06 -5.87
N SER A 144 0.93 -6.33 -5.45
CA SER A 144 0.85 -6.71 -4.04
C SER A 144 2.25 -6.95 -3.43
N ASN A 145 3.25 -7.33 -4.21
CA ASN A 145 4.58 -7.63 -3.67
C ASN A 145 5.44 -6.36 -3.50
N GLY A 146 5.50 -5.49 -4.51
CA GLY A 146 6.24 -4.22 -4.41
C GLY A 146 5.75 -3.33 -3.27
N PRO A 147 4.44 -3.02 -3.17
CA PRO A 147 3.91 -2.26 -2.05
C PRO A 147 4.12 -2.91 -0.69
N ALA A 148 3.93 -4.24 -0.55
CA ALA A 148 4.18 -4.96 0.70
C ALA A 148 5.62 -4.80 1.17
N ALA A 149 6.61 -4.98 0.28
CA ALA A 149 8.02 -4.77 0.59
C ALA A 149 8.28 -3.31 1.03
N LEU A 150 7.70 -2.34 0.33
CA LEU A 150 7.82 -0.93 0.65
C LEU A 150 7.18 -0.58 2.00
N ILE A 151 6.03 -1.14 2.33
CA ILE A 151 5.39 -0.97 3.65
C ILE A 151 6.30 -1.53 4.73
N ALA A 152 6.81 -2.74 4.56
CA ALA A 152 7.66 -3.40 5.54
C ALA A 152 8.94 -2.60 5.84
N THR A 153 9.62 -2.03 4.81
CA THR A 153 10.77 -1.15 5.03
C THR A 153 10.41 0.10 5.82
N ARG A 154 9.27 0.71 5.55
CA ARG A 154 8.79 1.90 6.28
C ARG A 154 8.41 1.57 7.72
N LEU A 155 7.77 0.43 7.96
CA LEU A 155 7.48 -0.05 9.31
C LEU A 155 8.76 -0.34 10.10
N TYR A 156 9.80 -0.88 9.46
CA TYR A 156 11.13 -0.99 10.06
C TYR A 156 11.70 0.39 10.44
N ASN A 157 11.67 1.36 9.54
CA ASN A 157 12.21 2.70 9.77
C ASN A 157 11.47 3.45 10.88
N PHE A 158 10.15 3.26 10.99
CA PHE A 158 9.30 3.94 11.98
C PHE A 158 8.96 3.07 13.19
N TYR A 159 9.70 1.96 13.39
CA TYR A 159 9.39 1.00 14.45
C TYR A 159 9.23 1.64 15.82
N ASP A 160 10.15 2.51 16.22
CA ASP A 160 10.13 3.15 17.53
C ASP A 160 8.92 4.05 17.75
N ALA A 161 8.39 4.65 16.69
CA ALA A 161 7.17 5.46 16.74
C ALA A 161 5.89 4.63 16.90
N MET A 162 5.93 3.33 16.63
CA MET A 162 4.77 2.43 16.82
C MET A 162 4.53 2.10 18.30
N GLY A 163 5.53 2.31 19.16
CA GLY A 163 5.46 2.07 20.59
C GLY A 163 5.67 0.60 20.99
N LYS A 164 5.76 0.36 22.31
CA LYS A 164 6.12 -0.94 22.92
C LYS A 164 5.19 -2.14 22.58
N LYS A 165 4.07 -1.89 21.93
CA LYS A 165 3.11 -2.92 21.49
C LYS A 165 3.14 -3.19 19.98
N ALA A 166 4.25 -2.88 19.32
CA ALA A 166 4.48 -3.37 17.96
C ALA A 166 4.46 -4.91 18.01
N GLY A 167 3.57 -5.55 17.24
CA GLY A 167 3.22 -6.97 17.42
C GLY A 167 4.38 -7.95 17.21
N LYS A 168 5.46 -7.53 16.50
CA LYS A 168 6.64 -8.35 16.22
C LYS A 168 7.93 -7.52 16.32
N PRO A 169 9.12 -8.17 16.44
CA PRO A 169 10.41 -7.47 16.53
C PRO A 169 10.69 -6.61 15.29
N LYS A 170 11.40 -5.50 15.49
CA LYS A 170 11.83 -4.61 14.40
C LYS A 170 12.46 -5.36 13.21
N GLN A 171 13.40 -6.26 13.51
CA GLN A 171 14.12 -7.03 12.49
C GLN A 171 13.21 -7.91 11.64
N ALA A 172 12.04 -8.32 12.15
CA ALA A 172 11.09 -9.10 11.37
C ALA A 172 10.59 -8.33 10.15
N TYR A 173 10.29 -7.04 10.29
CA TYR A 173 9.87 -6.20 9.15
C TYR A 173 10.95 -6.10 8.06
N LEU A 174 12.22 -5.95 8.44
CA LEU A 174 13.32 -5.93 7.47
C LEU A 174 13.47 -7.27 6.76
N ASN A 175 13.40 -8.37 7.52
CA ASN A 175 13.52 -9.70 6.94
C ASN A 175 12.36 -10.00 5.96
N GLU A 176 11.15 -9.58 6.31
CA GLU A 176 9.97 -9.69 5.43
C GLU A 176 10.14 -8.83 4.18
N ALA A 177 10.59 -7.58 4.31
CA ALA A 177 10.84 -6.70 3.18
C ALA A 177 11.85 -7.31 2.19
N ILE A 178 12.99 -7.82 2.71
CA ILE A 178 14.01 -8.49 1.89
C ILE A 178 13.42 -9.72 1.20
N LYS A 179 12.65 -10.52 1.93
CA LYS A 179 12.04 -11.75 1.42
C LYS A 179 11.07 -11.46 0.29
N ILE A 180 10.15 -10.51 0.47
CA ILE A 180 9.15 -10.12 -0.54
C ILE A 180 9.84 -9.53 -1.78
N TYR A 181 10.75 -8.58 -1.58
CA TYR A 181 11.49 -7.95 -2.67
C TYR A 181 12.31 -8.97 -3.47
N THR A 182 12.98 -9.90 -2.79
CA THR A 182 13.77 -10.96 -3.43
C THR A 182 12.87 -11.88 -4.25
N TRP A 183 11.70 -12.21 -3.72
CA TRP A 183 10.71 -13.01 -4.45
C TRP A 183 10.28 -12.30 -5.74
N GLU A 184 9.88 -11.04 -5.67
CA GLU A 184 9.46 -10.26 -6.83
C GLU A 184 10.59 -10.11 -7.86
N LYS A 185 11.80 -9.79 -7.40
CA LYS A 185 13.01 -9.68 -8.22
C LYS A 185 13.34 -10.96 -8.97
N ASN A 186 13.12 -12.12 -8.36
CA ASN A 186 13.47 -13.40 -8.96
C ASN A 186 12.38 -13.94 -9.90
N ASN A 187 11.13 -13.57 -9.70
CA ASN A 187 9.98 -14.12 -10.42
C ASN A 187 9.37 -13.16 -11.44
N LEU A 188 9.32 -11.85 -11.16
CA LEU A 188 8.60 -10.89 -11.98
C LEU A 188 9.50 -9.82 -12.62
N PHE A 189 10.75 -9.66 -12.17
CA PHE A 189 11.65 -8.65 -12.73
C PHE A 189 12.52 -9.25 -13.84
N ASP A 190 12.46 -8.64 -15.03
CA ASP A 190 13.30 -8.97 -16.17
C ASP A 190 14.59 -8.13 -16.14
N ARG A 191 15.71 -8.80 -15.85
CA ARG A 191 17.04 -8.16 -15.74
C ARG A 191 17.57 -7.61 -17.06
N GLN A 192 17.09 -8.09 -18.20
CA GLN A 192 17.56 -7.64 -19.52
C GLN A 192 16.88 -6.33 -19.93
N THR A 193 15.59 -6.21 -19.66
CA THR A 193 14.78 -5.07 -20.07
C THR A 193 14.52 -4.06 -18.95
N GLY A 194 14.70 -4.46 -17.68
CA GLY A 194 14.32 -3.67 -16.51
C GLY A 194 12.81 -3.66 -16.23
N ALA A 195 12.04 -4.47 -16.96
CA ALA A 195 10.59 -4.54 -16.78
C ALA A 195 10.20 -5.30 -15.53
N VAL A 196 9.16 -4.84 -14.81
CA VAL A 196 8.46 -5.58 -13.78
C VAL A 196 7.15 -6.09 -14.38
N TYR A 197 7.05 -7.41 -14.52
CA TYR A 197 5.87 -8.08 -15.07
C TYR A 197 4.72 -8.11 -14.07
N ASP A 198 3.50 -8.25 -14.57
CA ASP A 198 2.28 -8.07 -13.78
C ASP A 198 2.07 -9.13 -12.71
N ASN A 199 2.06 -10.41 -13.10
CA ASN A 199 1.76 -11.49 -12.15
C ASN A 199 2.29 -12.84 -12.58
N MET A 200 2.32 -13.75 -11.58
CA MET A 200 2.45 -15.19 -11.77
C MET A 200 1.14 -15.86 -11.36
N ASN A 201 0.52 -16.62 -12.27
CA ASN A 201 -0.72 -17.32 -11.98
C ASN A 201 -0.50 -18.67 -11.25
N GLY A 202 -1.61 -19.39 -11.00
CA GLY A 202 -1.60 -20.66 -10.29
C GLY A 202 -0.82 -21.80 -10.93
N GLU A 203 -0.44 -21.66 -12.20
CA GLU A 203 0.34 -22.62 -12.98
C GLU A 203 1.81 -22.22 -13.13
N GLY A 204 2.21 -21.10 -12.48
CA GLY A 204 3.55 -20.52 -12.62
C GLY A 204 3.76 -19.72 -13.91
N LYS A 205 2.71 -19.48 -14.68
CA LYS A 205 2.79 -18.69 -15.91
C LYS A 205 2.81 -17.20 -15.58
N ILE A 206 3.78 -16.48 -16.17
CA ILE A 206 3.96 -15.05 -15.98
C ILE A 206 3.19 -14.28 -17.06
N THR A 207 2.35 -13.34 -16.60
CA THR A 207 1.71 -12.33 -17.44
C THR A 207 2.69 -11.15 -17.61
N LYS A 208 3.21 -10.99 -18.83
CA LYS A 208 4.27 -10.02 -19.13
C LYS A 208 3.76 -8.61 -19.44
N TRP A 209 2.64 -8.22 -18.88
CA TRP A 209 2.21 -6.82 -18.91
C TRP A 209 3.09 -5.99 -18.01
N VAL A 210 3.33 -4.74 -18.41
CA VAL A 210 4.18 -3.81 -17.67
C VAL A 210 3.36 -2.57 -17.32
N PHE A 211 3.24 -2.30 -16.02
CA PHE A 211 2.55 -1.13 -15.51
C PHE A 211 3.51 -0.25 -14.71
N SER A 212 3.38 1.06 -14.86
CA SER A 212 4.24 2.02 -14.17
C SER A 212 4.19 1.92 -12.65
N TYR A 213 3.03 1.59 -12.08
CA TYR A 213 2.88 1.43 -10.63
C TYR A 213 3.65 0.21 -10.09
N ASN A 214 3.73 -0.90 -10.83
CA ASN A 214 4.54 -2.06 -10.46
C ASN A 214 6.03 -1.69 -10.43
N SER A 215 6.51 -1.05 -11.49
CA SER A 215 7.90 -0.58 -11.55
C SER A 215 8.21 0.45 -10.47
N GLY A 216 7.27 1.36 -10.19
CA GLY A 216 7.43 2.41 -9.18
C GLY A 216 7.56 1.85 -7.77
N THR A 217 6.72 0.88 -7.37
CA THR A 217 6.77 0.27 -6.04
C THR A 217 7.96 -0.67 -5.87
N PHE A 218 8.32 -1.43 -6.91
CA PHE A 218 9.54 -2.24 -6.93
C PHE A 218 10.80 -1.39 -6.73
N LEU A 219 10.92 -0.28 -7.49
CA LEU A 219 12.02 0.67 -7.34
C LEU A 219 12.03 1.34 -5.96
N GLY A 220 10.85 1.71 -5.46
CA GLY A 220 10.70 2.29 -4.11
C GLY A 220 11.17 1.33 -3.02
N ALA A 221 10.81 0.06 -3.11
CA ALA A 221 11.26 -0.98 -2.18
C ALA A 221 12.78 -1.19 -2.27
N ALA A 222 13.34 -1.26 -3.49
CA ALA A 222 14.78 -1.37 -3.71
C ALA A 222 15.55 -0.19 -3.07
N HIS A 223 15.07 1.03 -3.28
CA HIS A 223 15.66 2.24 -2.73
C HIS A 223 15.67 2.24 -1.20
N GLU A 224 14.55 1.90 -0.56
CA GLU A 224 14.47 1.84 0.90
C GLU A 224 15.33 0.72 1.47
N LEU A 225 15.37 -0.44 0.83
CA LEU A 225 16.25 -1.55 1.24
C LEU A 225 17.72 -1.14 1.13
N TYR A 226 18.12 -0.51 0.02
CA TYR A 226 19.49 -0.01 -0.14
C TYR A 226 19.88 0.99 0.97
N LYS A 227 18.99 1.90 1.33
CA LYS A 227 19.24 2.86 2.43
C LYS A 227 19.45 2.17 3.78
N ILE A 228 18.79 1.04 4.00
CA ILE A 228 18.86 0.31 5.27
C ILE A 228 20.08 -0.62 5.31
N THR A 229 20.39 -1.32 4.21
CA THR A 229 21.36 -2.41 4.17
C THR A 229 22.69 -2.02 3.53
N GLY A 230 22.67 -1.03 2.63
CA GLY A 230 23.83 -0.66 1.82
C GLY A 230 24.07 -1.58 0.61
N ASP A 231 23.13 -2.53 0.31
CA ASP A 231 23.22 -3.53 -0.76
C ASP A 231 22.06 -3.36 -1.75
#